data_774abd13b0d267827ceae15ee074de63
#
_entry.id   774abd13b0d267827ceae15ee074de63
#
_cell.length_a   1.000
_cell.length_b   1.000
_cell.length_c   1.000
_cell.angle_alpha   90.00
_cell.angle_beta   90.00
_cell.angle_gamma   90.00
#
_symmetry.space_group_name_H-M   'P 1'
#
loop_
_entity.id
_entity.type
_entity.pdbx_description
1 polymer ?
#
loop_
_entity_poly.entity_id
_entity_poly.type
_entity_poly.pdbx_seq_one_letter_code
_entity_poly.pdbx_strand_id
1 'polypeptide(L)'
;MDEKIYYPDLTNSKSFKIDKNKYKEMYQESISNPEEFWRKMGNRIDWITPFSKVKDTSFSHDDVSIKWYEDGSLNVSYNCIDRHLEKNRDKVAIIWESDEPSLSKNITYGELYKQVCRLSNIYKELGVNKGDRVILYMPMIPEAAYAMLACARIGAVHSVCLLYTSDAA
;
A
#
# COMPACT_ATOMS: atom_id res chain seq x y z
N MET A 1 -16.45 32.78 -7.92
CA MET A 1 -15.25 32.55 -7.08
C MET A 1 -14.16 32.14 -8.05
N ASP A 2 -13.12 32.94 -8.20
CA ASP A 2 -12.00 32.57 -9.07
C ASP A 2 -11.27 31.39 -8.42
N GLU A 3 -11.23 30.24 -9.09
CA GLU A 3 -10.45 29.07 -8.66
C GLU A 3 -8.98 29.46 -8.66
N LYS A 4 -8.39 29.53 -7.47
CA LYS A 4 -6.97 29.83 -7.32
C LYS A 4 -6.16 28.60 -7.72
N ILE A 5 -5.51 28.65 -8.89
CA ILE A 5 -4.63 27.60 -9.35
C ILE A 5 -3.29 27.70 -8.62
N TYR A 6 -2.91 26.65 -7.90
CA TYR A 6 -1.61 26.52 -7.26
C TYR A 6 -0.67 25.74 -8.16
N TYR A 7 0.43 26.35 -8.55
CA TYR A 7 1.48 25.68 -9.31
C TYR A 7 2.49 25.07 -8.35
N PRO A 8 2.99 23.84 -8.63
CA PRO A 8 4.05 23.25 -7.81
C PRO A 8 5.33 24.10 -7.90
N ASP A 9 6.04 24.20 -6.79
CA ASP A 9 7.35 24.85 -6.76
C ASP A 9 8.36 24.00 -7.56
N LEU A 10 8.76 24.50 -8.70
CA LEU A 10 9.69 23.84 -9.61
C LEU A 10 11.17 24.03 -9.23
N THR A 11 11.48 24.78 -8.17
CA THR A 11 12.87 24.96 -7.70
C THR A 11 13.51 23.64 -7.28
N ASN A 12 12.70 22.68 -6.84
CA ASN A 12 13.10 21.33 -6.48
C ASN A 12 12.81 20.27 -7.57
N SER A 13 12.59 20.68 -8.81
CA SER A 13 12.20 19.77 -9.91
C SER A 13 13.18 18.62 -10.16
N LYS A 14 14.46 18.77 -9.81
CA LYS A 14 15.46 17.70 -9.90
C LYS A 14 15.21 16.51 -8.95
N SER A 15 14.38 16.71 -7.93
CA SER A 15 14.01 15.64 -6.98
C SER A 15 12.80 14.81 -7.45
N PHE A 16 12.05 15.28 -8.43
CA PHE A 16 10.87 14.59 -8.94
C PHE A 16 11.28 13.40 -9.82
N LYS A 17 10.85 12.21 -9.43
CA LYS A 17 11.07 11.00 -10.22
C LYS A 17 10.24 10.97 -11.51
N ILE A 18 9.10 11.66 -11.51
CA ILE A 18 8.16 11.76 -12.62
C ILE A 18 7.82 13.24 -12.80
N ASP A 19 8.29 13.85 -13.87
CA ASP A 19 7.90 15.17 -14.31
C ASP A 19 6.69 15.11 -15.27
N LYS A 20 6.22 16.27 -15.73
CA LYS A 20 5.06 16.37 -16.63
C LYS A 20 5.25 15.62 -17.94
N ASN A 21 6.46 15.62 -18.51
CA ASN A 21 6.74 14.95 -19.77
C ASN A 21 6.75 13.43 -19.56
N LYS A 22 7.43 12.98 -18.52
CA LYS A 22 7.46 11.57 -18.15
C LYS A 22 6.08 11.01 -17.83
N TYR A 23 5.24 11.79 -17.15
CA TYR A 23 3.85 11.41 -16.92
C TYR A 23 3.08 11.21 -18.24
N LYS A 24 3.20 12.15 -19.19
CA LYS A 24 2.54 12.05 -20.50
C LYS A 24 3.01 10.83 -21.30
N GLU A 25 4.32 10.56 -21.31
CA GLU A 25 4.89 9.37 -21.95
C GLU A 25 4.31 8.08 -21.35
N MET A 26 4.34 7.96 -20.03
CA MET A 26 3.82 6.80 -19.32
C MET A 26 2.32 6.62 -19.54
N TYR A 27 1.57 7.71 -19.51
CA TYR A 27 0.13 7.67 -19.78
C TYR A 27 -0.15 7.19 -21.22
N GLN A 28 0.56 7.75 -22.19
CA GLN A 28 0.40 7.34 -23.58
C GLN A 28 0.79 5.86 -23.78
N GLU A 29 1.87 5.40 -23.17
CA GLU A 29 2.30 3.99 -23.19
C GLU A 29 1.22 3.09 -22.59
N SER A 30 0.62 3.50 -21.47
CA SER A 30 -0.43 2.71 -20.80
C SER A 30 -1.72 2.53 -21.62
N ILE A 31 -1.97 3.43 -22.57
CA ILE A 31 -3.12 3.36 -23.48
C ILE A 31 -2.76 2.62 -24.76
N SER A 32 -1.61 2.94 -25.38
CA SER A 32 -1.23 2.39 -26.67
C SER A 32 -0.70 0.95 -26.60
N ASN A 33 -0.05 0.59 -25.47
CA ASN A 33 0.48 -0.74 -25.23
C ASN A 33 0.24 -1.19 -23.77
N PRO A 34 -1.03 -1.37 -23.36
CA PRO A 34 -1.39 -1.62 -21.98
C PRO A 34 -0.79 -2.93 -21.42
N GLU A 35 -0.73 -3.99 -22.21
CA GLU A 35 -0.21 -5.29 -21.78
C GLU A 35 1.25 -5.17 -21.32
N GLU A 36 2.11 -4.59 -22.14
CA GLU A 36 3.53 -4.43 -21.83
C GLU A 36 3.77 -3.41 -20.71
N PHE A 37 3.03 -2.29 -20.75
CA PHE A 37 3.12 -1.29 -19.70
C PHE A 37 2.83 -1.87 -18.32
N TRP A 38 1.69 -2.57 -18.18
CA TRP A 38 1.30 -3.13 -16.89
C TRP A 38 2.14 -4.34 -16.49
N ARG A 39 2.66 -5.11 -17.45
CA ARG A 39 3.67 -6.15 -17.17
C ARG A 39 4.91 -5.55 -16.51
N LYS A 40 5.43 -4.48 -17.07
CA LYS A 40 6.57 -3.74 -16.51
C LYS A 40 6.25 -3.16 -15.13
N MET A 41 5.05 -2.61 -14.94
CA MET A 41 4.63 -2.11 -13.63
C MET A 41 4.49 -3.24 -12.60
N GLY A 42 3.89 -4.36 -12.96
CA GLY A 42 3.76 -5.53 -12.10
C GLY A 42 5.10 -6.11 -11.65
N ASN A 43 6.11 -6.07 -12.52
CA ASN A 43 7.47 -6.55 -12.19
C ASN A 43 8.26 -5.63 -11.23
N ARG A 44 7.69 -4.51 -10.80
CA ARG A 44 8.31 -3.64 -9.78
C ARG A 44 8.17 -4.15 -8.36
N ILE A 45 7.30 -5.12 -8.14
CA ILE A 45 7.05 -5.75 -6.84
C ILE A 45 7.52 -7.20 -6.86
N ASP A 46 7.73 -7.77 -5.67
CA ASP A 46 8.23 -9.13 -5.54
C ASP A 46 7.05 -10.11 -5.45
N TRP A 47 7.05 -11.10 -6.33
CA TRP A 47 6.04 -12.13 -6.40
C TRP A 47 6.54 -13.43 -5.77
N ILE A 48 5.66 -14.12 -5.02
CA ILE A 48 5.89 -15.49 -4.55
C ILE A 48 5.74 -16.43 -5.74
N THR A 49 4.65 -16.27 -6.49
CA THR A 49 4.44 -16.92 -7.78
C THR A 49 4.31 -15.82 -8.83
N PRO A 50 5.26 -15.71 -9.78
CA PRO A 50 5.17 -14.73 -10.85
C PRO A 50 3.89 -14.92 -11.67
N PHE A 51 3.28 -13.81 -12.09
CA PHE A 51 2.13 -13.85 -13.00
C PHE A 51 2.58 -14.11 -14.45
N SER A 52 1.74 -14.79 -15.21
CA SER A 52 1.90 -14.93 -16.66
C SER A 52 0.94 -14.02 -17.42
N LYS A 53 -0.29 -13.88 -16.94
CA LYS A 53 -1.31 -12.98 -17.48
C LYS A 53 -1.34 -11.66 -16.74
N VAL A 54 -1.30 -10.56 -17.49
CA VAL A 54 -1.42 -9.22 -16.91
C VAL A 54 -2.87 -8.89 -16.60
N LYS A 55 -3.74 -9.11 -17.58
CA LYS A 55 -5.14 -8.72 -17.50
C LYS A 55 -6.03 -9.71 -18.23
N ASP A 56 -7.20 -9.99 -17.65
CA ASP A 56 -8.31 -10.69 -18.27
C ASP A 56 -9.60 -9.94 -17.90
N THR A 57 -10.17 -9.21 -18.84
CA THR A 57 -11.31 -8.33 -18.56
C THR A 57 -12.34 -8.41 -19.67
N SER A 58 -13.60 -8.47 -19.24
CA SER A 58 -14.76 -8.34 -20.12
C SER A 58 -15.71 -7.27 -19.56
N PHE A 59 -16.27 -6.47 -20.43
CA PHE A 59 -17.32 -5.50 -20.14
C PHE A 59 -18.58 -5.80 -20.98
N SER A 60 -18.72 -7.03 -21.47
CA SER A 60 -19.96 -7.43 -22.16
C SER A 60 -21.12 -7.41 -21.18
N HIS A 61 -22.34 -7.12 -21.68
CA HIS A 61 -23.54 -6.98 -20.85
C HIS A 61 -23.81 -8.23 -19.98
N ASP A 62 -23.49 -9.41 -20.51
CA ASP A 62 -23.81 -10.71 -19.87
C ASP A 62 -22.60 -11.27 -19.07
N ASP A 63 -21.41 -10.68 -19.21
CA ASP A 63 -20.20 -11.14 -18.53
C ASP A 63 -19.28 -9.96 -18.22
N VAL A 64 -19.50 -9.35 -17.07
CA VAL A 64 -18.59 -8.32 -16.53
C VAL A 64 -17.56 -8.99 -15.63
N SER A 65 -16.32 -9.06 -16.12
CA SER A 65 -15.20 -9.68 -15.40
C SER A 65 -13.97 -8.79 -15.45
N ILE A 66 -13.37 -8.52 -14.29
CA ILE A 66 -12.14 -7.71 -14.18
C ILE A 66 -11.12 -8.47 -13.34
N LYS A 67 -10.11 -9.01 -13.99
CA LYS A 67 -9.04 -9.78 -13.35
C LYS A 67 -7.70 -9.21 -13.75
N TRP A 68 -6.85 -8.98 -12.77
CA TRP A 68 -5.48 -8.51 -12.93
C TRP A 68 -4.52 -9.47 -12.24
N TYR A 69 -3.48 -9.90 -12.95
CA TYR A 69 -2.43 -10.75 -12.39
C TYR A 69 -2.97 -11.99 -11.66
N GLU A 70 -4.06 -12.58 -12.16
CA GLU A 70 -4.88 -13.59 -11.45
C GLU A 70 -4.07 -14.84 -11.07
N ASP A 71 -3.12 -15.23 -11.90
CA ASP A 71 -2.25 -16.38 -11.71
C ASP A 71 -1.00 -16.09 -10.88
N GLY A 72 -0.80 -14.82 -10.48
CA GLY A 72 0.28 -14.41 -9.60
C GLY A 72 -0.10 -14.47 -8.12
N SER A 73 0.88 -14.66 -7.25
CA SER A 73 0.68 -14.53 -5.80
C SER A 73 1.81 -13.71 -5.16
N LEU A 74 1.44 -12.87 -4.21
CA LEU A 74 2.38 -12.05 -3.45
C LEU A 74 1.90 -11.85 -2.01
N ASN A 75 2.79 -11.33 -1.17
CA ASN A 75 2.43 -10.84 0.15
C ASN A 75 2.68 -9.34 0.22
N VAL A 76 1.63 -8.58 0.52
CA VAL A 76 1.69 -7.11 0.60
C VAL A 76 2.61 -6.66 1.73
N SER A 77 2.53 -7.30 2.91
CA SER A 77 3.40 -6.96 4.05
C SER A 77 4.88 -7.17 3.73
N TYR A 78 5.22 -8.25 3.03
CA TYR A 78 6.58 -8.50 2.55
C TYR A 78 7.05 -7.37 1.61
N ASN A 79 6.23 -7.01 0.65
CA ASN A 79 6.56 -5.96 -0.31
C ASN A 79 6.67 -4.57 0.33
N CYS A 80 5.88 -4.29 1.37
CA CYS A 80 5.95 -3.02 2.08
C CYS A 80 7.12 -2.92 3.05
N ILE A 81 7.57 -4.04 3.63
CA ILE A 81 8.51 -4.03 4.74
C ILE A 81 9.77 -4.85 4.43
N ASP A 82 9.63 -6.17 4.30
CA ASP A 82 10.74 -7.13 4.35
C ASP A 82 11.78 -6.89 3.25
N ARG A 83 11.33 -6.68 2.01
CA ARG A 83 12.20 -6.39 0.85
C ARG A 83 13.07 -5.14 1.02
N HIS A 84 12.72 -4.27 1.96
CA HIS A 84 13.43 -3.02 2.21
C HIS A 84 14.43 -3.11 3.37
N LEU A 85 14.37 -4.16 4.20
CA LEU A 85 15.14 -4.22 5.45
C LEU A 85 16.64 -4.25 5.24
N GLU A 86 17.12 -4.90 4.20
CA GLU A 86 18.56 -5.00 3.92
C GLU A 86 19.20 -3.61 3.76
N LYS A 87 18.53 -2.71 3.03
CA LYS A 87 19.09 -1.40 2.66
C LYS A 87 18.54 -0.24 3.48
N ASN A 88 17.37 -0.39 4.10
CA ASN A 88 16.63 0.72 4.69
C ASN A 88 16.16 0.44 6.13
N ARG A 89 16.79 -0.51 6.85
CA ARG A 89 16.36 -0.90 8.21
C ARG A 89 16.16 0.28 9.14
N ASP A 90 17.10 1.22 9.12
CA ASP A 90 17.13 2.38 10.03
C ASP A 90 16.46 3.64 9.43
N LYS A 91 15.95 3.53 8.19
CA LYS A 91 15.22 4.61 7.56
C LYS A 91 13.82 4.71 8.13
N VAL A 92 13.33 5.93 8.31
CA VAL A 92 11.96 6.19 8.75
C VAL A 92 10.97 5.67 7.71
N ALA A 93 10.07 4.78 8.15
CA ALA A 93 8.99 4.20 7.36
C ALA A 93 7.65 4.90 7.61
N ILE A 94 7.40 5.33 8.85
CA ILE A 94 6.19 6.04 9.26
C ILE A 94 6.59 7.25 10.09
N ILE A 95 6.05 8.39 9.75
CA ILE A 95 6.05 9.61 10.56
C ILE A 95 4.63 9.74 11.10
N TRP A 96 4.48 9.67 12.40
CA TRP A 96 3.19 9.86 13.07
C TRP A 96 3.19 11.16 13.84
N GLU A 97 2.18 11.96 13.63
CA GLU A 97 1.91 13.21 14.32
C GLU A 97 0.59 13.07 15.08
N SER A 98 0.59 13.45 16.35
CA SER A 98 -0.59 13.49 17.19
C SER A 98 -1.37 14.79 16.99
N ASP A 99 -2.60 14.85 17.49
CA ASP A 99 -3.38 16.09 17.62
C ASP A 99 -2.67 17.08 18.56
N GLU A 100 -1.86 16.60 19.49
CA GLU A 100 -0.97 17.41 20.28
C GLU A 100 0.36 17.61 19.57
N PRO A 101 0.72 18.85 19.14
CA PRO A 101 1.90 19.11 18.30
C PRO A 101 3.25 18.71 18.91
N SER A 102 3.29 18.51 20.24
CA SER A 102 4.48 18.05 20.96
C SER A 102 4.71 16.55 20.88
N LEU A 103 3.72 15.78 20.45
CA LEU A 103 3.76 14.33 20.38
C LEU A 103 3.88 13.85 18.92
N SER A 104 5.09 13.56 18.51
CA SER A 104 5.39 12.93 17.22
C SER A 104 6.23 11.67 17.40
N LYS A 105 6.16 10.76 16.45
CA LYS A 105 6.95 9.53 16.48
C LYS A 105 7.42 9.14 15.09
N ASN A 106 8.72 8.97 14.94
CA ASN A 106 9.33 8.37 13.77
C ASN A 106 9.53 6.87 14.00
N ILE A 107 9.01 6.05 13.10
CA ILE A 107 9.09 4.60 13.17
C ILE A 107 9.93 4.13 11.99
N THR A 108 11.04 3.45 12.26
CA THR A 108 11.92 2.90 11.22
C THR A 108 11.34 1.63 10.60
N TYR A 109 11.84 1.23 9.42
CA TYR A 109 11.48 -0.06 8.80
C TYR A 109 11.78 -1.24 9.73
N GLY A 110 12.88 -1.19 10.49
CA GLY A 110 13.24 -2.23 11.45
C GLY A 110 12.26 -2.34 12.62
N GLU A 111 11.80 -1.21 13.14
CA GLU A 111 10.78 -1.16 14.20
C GLU A 111 9.41 -1.61 13.68
N LEU A 112 9.00 -1.11 12.51
CA LEU A 112 7.77 -1.53 11.84
C LEU A 112 7.75 -3.05 11.64
N TYR A 113 8.83 -3.63 11.13
CA TYR A 113 8.97 -5.06 10.97
C TYR A 113 8.74 -5.84 12.28
N LYS A 114 9.41 -5.41 13.37
CA LYS A 114 9.28 -6.04 14.68
C LYS A 114 7.84 -6.00 15.19
N GLN A 115 7.17 -4.85 15.10
CA GLN A 115 5.79 -4.69 15.57
C GLN A 115 4.81 -5.52 14.74
N VAL A 116 4.96 -5.52 13.42
CA VAL A 116 4.11 -6.30 12.53
C VAL A 116 4.29 -7.82 12.76
N CYS A 117 5.53 -8.30 12.92
CA CYS A 117 5.78 -9.70 13.23
C CYS A 117 5.19 -10.11 14.59
N ARG A 118 5.37 -9.27 15.62
CA ARG A 118 4.81 -9.51 16.96
C ARG A 118 3.29 -9.61 16.90
N LEU A 119 2.64 -8.66 16.26
CA LEU A 119 1.18 -8.64 16.15
C LEU A 119 0.65 -9.81 15.30
N SER A 120 1.36 -10.18 14.24
CA SER A 120 1.05 -11.36 13.44
C SER A 120 1.06 -12.66 14.27
N ASN A 121 2.04 -12.80 15.17
CA ASN A 121 2.11 -13.95 16.07
C ASN A 121 0.95 -13.97 17.06
N ILE A 122 0.61 -12.81 17.66
CA ILE A 122 -0.55 -12.66 18.55
C ILE A 122 -1.84 -13.08 17.82
N TYR A 123 -2.04 -12.64 16.58
CA TYR A 123 -3.22 -13.04 15.80
C TYR A 123 -3.28 -14.55 15.58
N LYS A 124 -2.14 -15.19 15.28
CA LYS A 124 -2.09 -16.65 15.15
C LYS A 124 -2.40 -17.37 16.46
N GLU A 125 -1.87 -16.89 17.59
CA GLU A 125 -2.16 -17.42 18.93
C GLU A 125 -3.64 -17.31 19.29
N LEU A 126 -4.31 -16.25 18.83
CA LEU A 126 -5.76 -16.05 18.94
C LEU A 126 -6.58 -16.88 17.95
N GLY A 127 -5.94 -17.69 17.11
CA GLY A 127 -6.60 -18.58 16.17
C GLY A 127 -6.96 -17.94 14.81
N VAL A 128 -6.43 -16.76 14.50
CA VAL A 128 -6.66 -16.12 13.19
C VAL A 128 -5.85 -16.81 12.11
N ASN A 129 -6.53 -17.27 11.08
CA ASN A 129 -5.98 -18.01 9.95
C ASN A 129 -6.11 -17.21 8.63
N LYS A 130 -5.47 -17.72 7.58
CA LYS A 130 -5.61 -17.17 6.23
C LYS A 130 -7.08 -17.19 5.79
N GLY A 131 -7.58 -16.05 5.33
CA GLY A 131 -8.97 -15.86 4.87
C GLY A 131 -9.94 -15.43 5.97
N ASP A 132 -9.55 -15.45 7.24
CA ASP A 132 -10.38 -14.91 8.33
C ASP A 132 -10.51 -13.39 8.21
N ARG A 133 -11.63 -12.84 8.72
CA ARG A 133 -11.93 -11.41 8.70
C ARG A 133 -11.64 -10.82 10.06
N VAL A 134 -10.76 -9.81 10.08
CA VAL A 134 -10.37 -9.05 11.27
C VAL A 134 -10.92 -7.63 11.15
N ILE A 135 -11.73 -7.21 12.10
CA ILE A 135 -12.24 -5.83 12.17
C ILE A 135 -11.23 -5.01 12.96
N LEU A 136 -10.75 -3.91 12.37
CA LEU A 136 -9.83 -2.97 13.00
C LEU A 136 -10.61 -1.70 13.33
N TYR A 137 -10.96 -1.54 14.61
CA TYR A 137 -11.65 -0.36 15.12
C TYR A 137 -10.68 0.43 15.98
N MET A 138 -9.99 1.38 15.35
CA MET A 138 -8.85 2.08 15.94
C MET A 138 -8.81 3.54 15.49
N PRO A 139 -8.29 4.46 16.33
CA PRO A 139 -7.97 5.81 15.89
C PRO A 139 -6.75 5.84 14.96
N MET A 140 -6.36 7.04 14.47
CA MET A 140 -5.20 7.25 13.60
C MET A 140 -3.89 7.16 14.39
N ILE A 141 -3.54 5.97 14.83
CA ILE A 141 -2.32 5.64 15.57
C ILE A 141 -1.42 4.67 14.75
N PRO A 142 -0.12 4.60 15.00
CA PRO A 142 0.78 3.69 14.28
C PRO A 142 0.35 2.23 14.34
N GLU A 143 -0.28 1.82 15.42
CA GLU A 143 -0.79 0.47 15.65
C GLU A 143 -1.84 0.06 14.61
N ALA A 144 -2.60 1.01 14.05
CA ALA A 144 -3.54 0.72 12.97
C ALA A 144 -2.79 0.25 11.70
N ALA A 145 -1.67 0.87 11.36
CA ALA A 145 -0.81 0.43 10.26
C ALA A 145 -0.19 -0.94 10.54
N TYR A 146 0.26 -1.17 11.78
CA TYR A 146 0.81 -2.49 12.18
C TYR A 146 -0.24 -3.58 12.05
N ALA A 147 -1.47 -3.32 12.47
CA ALA A 147 -2.59 -4.27 12.43
C ALA A 147 -2.96 -4.65 10.99
N MET A 148 -3.07 -3.67 10.09
CA MET A 148 -3.32 -3.93 8.67
C MET A 148 -2.23 -4.80 8.03
N LEU A 149 -0.96 -4.45 8.27
CA LEU A 149 0.19 -5.18 7.74
C LEU A 149 0.35 -6.56 8.38
N ALA A 150 -0.04 -6.72 9.64
CA ALA A 150 -0.04 -8.02 10.32
C ALA A 150 -1.10 -8.96 9.73
N CYS A 151 -2.32 -8.47 9.46
CA CYS A 151 -3.35 -9.23 8.76
C CYS A 151 -2.85 -9.67 7.36
N ALA A 152 -2.31 -8.73 6.57
CA ALA A 152 -1.76 -9.03 5.27
C ALA A 152 -0.62 -10.06 5.33
N ARG A 153 0.22 -10.02 6.36
CA ARG A 153 1.34 -10.96 6.56
C ARG A 153 0.86 -12.40 6.72
N ILE A 154 -0.21 -12.62 7.46
CA ILE A 154 -0.76 -13.97 7.70
C ILE A 154 -1.83 -14.37 6.68
N GLY A 155 -2.18 -13.48 5.75
CA GLY A 155 -3.21 -13.71 4.73
C GLY A 155 -4.63 -13.57 5.24
N ALA A 156 -4.85 -12.93 6.40
CA ALA A 156 -6.17 -12.56 6.89
C ALA A 156 -6.70 -11.31 6.14
N VAL A 157 -8.01 -11.22 6.00
CA VAL A 157 -8.70 -10.07 5.43
C VAL A 157 -8.99 -9.09 6.55
N HIS A 158 -8.62 -7.82 6.37
CA HIS A 158 -8.96 -6.79 7.35
C HIS A 158 -10.03 -5.83 6.83
N SER A 159 -10.92 -5.41 7.73
CA SER A 159 -11.89 -4.34 7.52
C SER A 159 -11.58 -3.23 8.50
N VAL A 160 -11.28 -2.04 7.99
CA VAL A 160 -10.83 -0.92 8.81
C VAL A 160 -11.98 0.03 9.03
N CYS A 161 -12.29 0.29 10.31
CA CYS A 161 -13.16 1.39 10.74
C CYS A 161 -12.26 2.42 11.44
N LEU A 162 -11.94 3.49 10.74
CA LEU A 162 -11.19 4.60 11.33
C LEU A 162 -12.14 5.45 12.18
N LEU A 163 -11.81 5.56 13.46
CA LEU A 163 -12.45 6.53 14.33
C LEU A 163 -11.93 7.92 13.95
N TYR A 164 -12.74 8.65 13.20
CA TYR A 164 -12.57 10.09 13.17
C TYR A 164 -13.07 10.65 14.51
N THR A 165 -12.20 11.32 15.22
CA THR A 165 -12.56 12.09 16.43
C THR A 165 -13.29 13.37 16.06
N SER A 166 -14.04 13.39 14.99
CA SER A 166 -14.86 14.53 14.65
C SER A 166 -16.26 14.32 15.18
N ASP A 167 -16.77 15.32 15.80
CA ASP A 167 -18.13 15.63 16.17
C ASP A 167 -19.19 15.30 15.11
N ALA A 168 -19.19 14.06 14.63
CA ALA A 168 -20.30 13.49 13.88
C ALA A 168 -21.28 12.89 14.91
N ALA A 169 -21.83 13.74 15.73
CA ALA A 169 -23.05 13.49 16.49
C ALA A 169 -24.18 14.24 15.81
#